data_8a4fec6a05cc2a447045da02bb51392c
#
_entry.id   8a4fec6a05cc2a447045da02bb51392c
#
_cell.length_a   1.000
_cell.length_b   1.000
_cell.length_c   1.000
_cell.angle_alpha   90.00
_cell.angle_beta   90.00
_cell.angle_gamma   90.00
#
_symmetry.space_group_name_H-M   'P 1'
#
loop_
_entity.id
_entity.type
_entity.pdbx_description
1 polymer ?
#
loop_
_entity_poly.entity_id
_entity_poly.type
_entity_poly.pdbx_seq_one_letter_code
_entity_poly.pdbx_strand_id
1 'polypeptide(L)'
;MDASQLPGPLRGVAPPARLIEQAPPLPPADPATLAWRAWFRALAARRWLIVAVAMACTVVALAYALVAPPVYEANMLLHVEEEQPNASKNILNDVSSLFETKKAAIAEMELLRSRLVVAPAIDTLRLYIHARPRYFPLGGEWIAQRQGSRLSAPGLFGRGGYVWGGEKIEVAGFNVPEHLYGREFRLTALGGARWRLGDAQGRALLDGAVGQQARLTVAGGVIELLVTRLRGQPGAQFVLRRTSRLAALERVQRSLQISEQGKLSGVIAVTLQGNDPQQVYATLTEIGSEYMRQNLGRRTEEAQKTLAFLDRQLPVAKQQLEAAEASYNGFRSGHDTIDLTQEVRIALDTLAASQARRSTLVQKRAELLGRFTDEHPVLQAVAQQMRENDREIATLETRIKRLPRIEQEQVRLERDVKVSTNLYTELLNTAQQLRLMAVGSIGTVRMVDMPVAPENTLKPNRPLIVMLGMVSGVFLGALLALAWRAVRGGIDAAERIEALLRCVK
;
A
#
# COMPACT_ATOMS: atom_id res chain seq x y z
N MET A 1 127.76 5.95 -28.53
CA MET A 1 128.63 5.45 -27.49
C MET A 1 127.74 4.80 -26.47
N ASP A 2 127.90 3.61 -26.41
CA ASP A 2 127.95 2.54 -25.37
C ASP A 2 126.68 2.25 -24.65
N ALA A 3 126.19 1.16 -24.84
CA ALA A 3 126.47 -0.23 -24.51
C ALA A 3 125.89 -0.64 -23.21
N SER A 4 125.11 -1.74 -23.30
CA SER A 4 125.03 -2.85 -22.32
C SER A 4 124.37 -2.62 -20.92
N GLN A 5 123.33 -3.27 -20.64
CA GLN A 5 123.36 -4.59 -19.90
C GLN A 5 121.89 -5.02 -19.57
N LEU A 6 121.59 -6.20 -19.94
CA LEU A 6 120.55 -6.99 -19.36
C LEU A 6 121.07 -7.54 -17.98
N PRO A 7 120.28 -7.72 -17.02
CA PRO A 7 119.92 -9.08 -16.70
C PRO A 7 118.54 -9.35 -15.96
N GLY A 8 118.04 -10.52 -16.13
CA GLY A 8 117.52 -11.38 -15.10
C GLY A 8 115.99 -11.42 -14.83
N PRO A 9 115.41 -12.58 -14.76
CA PRO A 9 113.96 -12.80 -14.65
C PRO A 9 113.50 -12.61 -13.18
N LEU A 10 112.43 -11.78 -13.03
CA LEU A 10 111.78 -11.68 -11.72
C LEU A 10 110.39 -12.44 -11.73
N ARG A 11 110.36 -13.35 -10.86
CA ARG A 11 109.25 -14.11 -10.24
C ARG A 11 107.85 -13.49 -10.44
N GLY A 12 106.95 -14.33 -10.83
CA GLY A 12 105.53 -14.02 -10.89
C GLY A 12 104.95 -13.62 -9.54
N VAL A 13 104.23 -12.47 -9.59
CA VAL A 13 103.30 -12.04 -8.53
C VAL A 13 101.89 -12.32 -9.02
N ALA A 14 101.21 -13.23 -8.34
CA ALA A 14 99.80 -13.53 -8.57
C ALA A 14 98.95 -12.29 -8.28
N PRO A 15 97.93 -11.98 -9.12
CA PRO A 15 97.04 -10.86 -8.86
C PRO A 15 96.18 -11.16 -7.61
N PRO A 16 95.85 -10.14 -6.79
CA PRO A 16 95.02 -10.35 -5.59
C PRO A 16 93.60 -10.80 -6.01
N ALA A 17 93.14 -11.85 -5.35
CA ALA A 17 91.76 -12.32 -5.46
C ALA A 17 90.80 -11.17 -5.14
N ARG A 18 90.02 -10.78 -6.13
CA ARG A 18 88.88 -9.87 -5.87
C ARG A 18 87.91 -10.62 -4.94
N LEU A 19 87.80 -10.12 -3.72
CA LEU A 19 86.71 -10.47 -2.81
C LEU A 19 85.41 -10.12 -3.56
N ILE A 20 84.69 -11.13 -3.96
CA ILE A 20 83.30 -10.98 -4.39
C ILE A 20 82.54 -10.56 -3.15
N GLU A 21 82.28 -9.26 -3.03
CA GLU A 21 81.40 -8.67 -2.03
C GLU A 21 80.06 -9.34 -2.24
N GLN A 22 79.73 -10.29 -1.34
CA GLN A 22 78.42 -10.95 -1.31
C GLN A 22 77.39 -9.85 -1.05
N ALA A 23 76.60 -9.52 -2.11
CA ALA A 23 75.45 -8.65 -1.97
C ALA A 23 74.57 -9.18 -0.81
N PRO A 24 74.08 -8.32 0.09
CA PRO A 24 73.28 -8.74 1.21
C PRO A 24 72.10 -9.57 0.70
N PRO A 25 71.73 -10.66 1.35
CA PRO A 25 70.55 -11.46 0.97
C PRO A 25 69.33 -10.54 0.95
N LEU A 26 68.66 -10.44 -0.21
CA LEU A 26 67.39 -9.75 -0.32
C LEU A 26 66.45 -10.30 0.77
N PRO A 27 65.76 -9.45 1.52
CA PRO A 27 64.84 -9.89 2.57
C PRO A 27 63.84 -10.88 1.95
N PRO A 28 63.46 -11.95 2.66
CA PRO A 28 62.51 -12.91 2.15
C PRO A 28 61.22 -12.18 1.84
N ALA A 29 60.85 -12.13 0.57
CA ALA A 29 59.59 -11.52 0.15
C ALA A 29 58.46 -12.30 0.85
N ASP A 30 57.64 -11.61 1.65
CA ASP A 30 56.52 -12.17 2.36
C ASP A 30 55.72 -13.08 1.43
N PRO A 31 55.49 -14.37 1.80
CA PRO A 31 54.77 -15.31 0.96
C PRO A 31 53.38 -14.84 0.54
N ALA A 32 52.76 -13.97 1.34
CA ALA A 32 51.51 -13.29 1.04
C ALA A 32 51.62 -12.34 -0.16
N THR A 33 52.71 -11.55 -0.28
CA THR A 33 52.93 -10.59 -1.37
C THR A 33 53.28 -11.27 -2.70
N LEU A 34 53.86 -12.46 -2.67
CA LEU A 34 54.11 -13.25 -3.86
C LEU A 34 52.85 -13.96 -4.38
N ALA A 35 51.99 -14.41 -3.48
CA ALA A 35 50.74 -15.07 -3.81
C ALA A 35 49.79 -14.14 -4.60
N TRP A 36 49.48 -12.94 -4.11
CA TRP A 36 48.55 -12.04 -4.79
C TRP A 36 49.08 -11.53 -6.16
N ARG A 37 50.40 -11.32 -6.30
CA ARG A 37 51.02 -10.97 -7.59
C ARG A 37 50.92 -12.11 -8.61
N ALA A 38 50.99 -13.36 -8.16
CA ALA A 38 50.79 -14.54 -8.99
C ALA A 38 49.34 -14.68 -9.47
N TRP A 39 48.35 -14.32 -8.59
CA TRP A 39 46.95 -14.26 -8.93
C TRP A 39 46.65 -13.15 -9.96
N PHE A 40 47.18 -11.95 -9.76
CA PHE A 40 47.01 -10.86 -10.72
C PHE A 40 47.62 -11.17 -12.11
N ARG A 41 48.78 -11.79 -12.15
CA ARG A 41 49.41 -12.21 -13.42
C ARG A 41 48.58 -13.28 -14.14
N ALA A 42 47.98 -14.19 -13.41
CA ALA A 42 47.09 -15.22 -13.98
C ALA A 42 45.80 -14.61 -14.58
N LEU A 43 45.20 -13.63 -13.87
CA LEU A 43 44.03 -12.91 -14.35
C LEU A 43 44.38 -12.06 -15.57
N ALA A 44 45.51 -11.35 -15.56
CA ALA A 44 45.98 -10.51 -16.68
C ALA A 44 46.31 -11.32 -17.93
N ALA A 45 46.88 -12.51 -17.76
CA ALA A 45 47.20 -13.40 -18.89
C ALA A 45 45.95 -13.90 -19.63
N ARG A 46 44.80 -13.94 -18.95
CA ARG A 46 43.51 -14.41 -19.52
C ARG A 46 42.41 -13.36 -19.53
N ARG A 47 42.84 -12.09 -19.61
CA ARG A 47 41.89 -10.92 -19.66
C ARG A 47 40.82 -11.05 -20.74
N TRP A 48 41.15 -11.61 -21.91
CA TRP A 48 40.16 -11.83 -22.97
C TRP A 48 39.07 -12.84 -22.62
N LEU A 49 39.39 -13.89 -21.84
CA LEU A 49 38.40 -14.83 -21.36
C LEU A 49 37.48 -14.18 -20.35
N ILE A 50 38.04 -13.40 -19.42
CA ILE A 50 37.25 -12.63 -18.44
C ILE A 50 36.31 -11.64 -19.14
N VAL A 51 36.84 -10.89 -20.12
CA VAL A 51 36.04 -9.94 -20.92
C VAL A 51 34.96 -10.67 -21.71
N ALA A 52 35.25 -11.82 -22.33
CA ALA A 52 34.26 -12.59 -23.09
C ALA A 52 33.12 -13.10 -22.20
N VAL A 53 33.43 -13.64 -21.00
CA VAL A 53 32.42 -14.08 -20.02
C VAL A 53 31.63 -12.90 -19.48
N ALA A 54 32.30 -11.80 -19.13
CA ALA A 54 31.65 -10.58 -18.67
C ALA A 54 30.69 -10.01 -19.74
N MET A 55 31.11 -9.98 -20.98
CA MET A 55 30.29 -9.54 -22.12
C MET A 55 29.09 -10.48 -22.31
N ALA A 56 29.29 -11.80 -22.27
CA ALA A 56 28.20 -12.77 -22.40
C ALA A 56 27.15 -12.61 -21.26
N CYS A 57 27.61 -12.48 -20.01
CA CYS A 57 26.70 -12.22 -18.87
C CYS A 57 25.98 -10.89 -19.00
N THR A 58 26.66 -9.83 -19.46
CA THR A 58 26.07 -8.52 -19.69
C THR A 58 25.01 -8.56 -20.80
N VAL A 59 25.26 -9.29 -21.89
CA VAL A 59 24.28 -9.47 -22.97
C VAL A 59 23.06 -10.24 -22.47
N VAL A 60 23.24 -11.29 -21.69
CA VAL A 60 22.13 -12.04 -21.07
C VAL A 60 21.35 -11.16 -20.12
N ALA A 61 22.02 -10.38 -19.26
CA ALA A 61 21.36 -9.44 -18.35
C ALA A 61 20.61 -8.34 -19.09
N LEU A 62 21.17 -7.82 -20.19
CA LEU A 62 20.51 -6.85 -21.06
C LEU A 62 19.29 -7.43 -21.76
N ALA A 63 19.40 -8.63 -22.30
CA ALA A 63 18.27 -9.35 -22.90
C ALA A 63 17.15 -9.59 -21.88
N TYR A 64 17.48 -10.00 -20.67
CA TYR A 64 16.52 -10.14 -19.57
C TYR A 64 15.86 -8.78 -19.21
N ALA A 65 16.65 -7.71 -19.06
CA ALA A 65 16.13 -6.38 -18.72
C ALA A 65 15.20 -5.80 -19.79
N LEU A 66 15.35 -6.22 -21.06
CA LEU A 66 14.49 -5.81 -22.17
C LEU A 66 13.20 -6.65 -22.28
N VAL A 67 13.27 -7.93 -21.94
CA VAL A 67 12.13 -8.86 -22.08
C VAL A 67 11.27 -8.91 -20.81
N ALA A 68 11.83 -8.60 -19.63
CA ALA A 68 11.09 -8.60 -18.38
C ALA A 68 9.90 -7.64 -18.43
N PRO A 69 8.69 -8.10 -18.04
CA PRO A 69 7.49 -7.27 -18.09
C PRO A 69 7.65 -6.07 -17.13
N PRO A 70 7.30 -4.86 -17.60
CA PRO A 70 7.37 -3.66 -16.76
C PRO A 70 6.31 -3.74 -15.65
N VAL A 71 6.69 -3.30 -14.46
CA VAL A 71 5.77 -3.12 -13.34
C VAL A 71 5.65 -1.63 -13.06
N TYR A 72 4.43 -1.14 -13.04
CA TYR A 72 4.08 0.23 -12.73
C TYR A 72 3.49 0.31 -11.32
N GLU A 73 3.61 1.45 -10.70
CA GLU A 73 3.04 1.72 -9.38
C GLU A 73 2.27 3.04 -9.42
N ALA A 74 1.01 3.01 -9.01
CA ALA A 74 0.27 4.22 -8.68
C ALA A 74 0.16 4.35 -7.17
N ASN A 75 0.13 5.58 -6.69
CA ASN A 75 0.00 5.93 -5.29
C ASN A 75 -1.13 6.92 -5.08
N MET A 76 -1.72 6.91 -3.89
CA MET A 76 -2.62 7.93 -3.38
C MET A 76 -2.38 8.15 -1.89
N LEU A 77 -2.70 9.35 -1.40
CA LEU A 77 -2.61 9.70 0.01
C LEU A 77 -3.99 10.05 0.55
N LEU A 78 -4.32 9.41 1.67
CA LEU A 78 -5.54 9.65 2.42
C LEU A 78 -5.15 10.20 3.79
N HIS A 79 -5.82 11.24 4.23
CA HIS A 79 -5.68 11.77 5.58
C HIS A 79 -6.93 11.46 6.38
N VAL A 80 -6.74 10.80 7.51
CA VAL A 80 -7.78 10.52 8.49
C VAL A 80 -7.81 11.70 9.46
N GLU A 81 -8.83 12.54 9.34
CA GLU A 81 -9.05 13.62 10.28
C GLU A 81 -9.60 13.06 11.59
N GLU A 82 -8.95 13.39 12.68
CA GLU A 82 -9.50 13.11 14.01
C GLU A 82 -10.66 14.05 14.29
N GLU A 83 -11.78 13.50 14.72
CA GLU A 83 -12.76 14.30 15.43
C GLU A 83 -12.09 14.80 16.72
N GLN A 84 -11.69 16.07 16.74
CA GLN A 84 -11.27 16.70 17.98
C GLN A 84 -12.47 16.65 18.94
N PRO A 85 -12.43 15.89 20.01
CA PRO A 85 -13.42 16.01 21.06
C PRO A 85 -13.26 17.42 21.60
N ASN A 86 -14.34 18.20 21.50
CA ASN A 86 -14.48 19.59 21.91
C ASN A 86 -13.36 20.10 22.82
N ALA A 87 -12.69 21.18 22.40
CA ALA A 87 -11.49 21.79 22.99
C ALA A 87 -11.57 22.20 24.49
N SER A 88 -12.62 21.80 25.20
CA SER A 88 -12.86 22.13 26.62
C SER A 88 -12.50 21.01 27.62
N LYS A 89 -11.92 19.88 27.18
CA LYS A 89 -11.59 18.75 28.07
C LYS A 89 -10.11 18.48 28.19
N ASN A 90 -9.53 19.09 29.22
CA ASN A 90 -8.48 18.58 30.12
C ASN A 90 -7.17 18.03 29.52
N ILE A 91 -6.08 18.65 29.96
CA ILE A 91 -4.65 18.34 29.81
C ILE A 91 -4.24 16.87 30.09
N LEU A 92 -5.11 16.07 30.75
CA LEU A 92 -4.89 14.63 31.01
C LEU A 92 -5.27 13.71 29.85
N ASN A 93 -5.91 14.23 28.79
CA ASN A 93 -6.32 13.44 27.61
C ASN A 93 -5.21 13.31 26.54
N ASP A 94 -4.11 14.04 26.66
CA ASP A 94 -3.09 14.13 25.61
C ASP A 94 -2.37 12.79 25.35
N VAL A 95 -2.20 11.98 26.39
CA VAL A 95 -1.58 10.65 26.24
C VAL A 95 -2.58 9.62 25.69
N SER A 96 -3.86 9.73 26.02
CA SER A 96 -4.91 8.83 25.51
C SER A 96 -5.21 9.10 24.04
N SER A 97 -5.17 10.34 23.59
CA SER A 97 -5.41 10.73 22.20
C SER A 97 -4.37 10.12 21.26
N LEU A 98 -3.10 10.06 21.66
CA LEU A 98 -2.03 9.45 20.86
C LEU A 98 -2.24 7.93 20.61
N PHE A 99 -2.85 7.22 21.56
CA PHE A 99 -3.19 5.79 21.38
C PHE A 99 -4.47 5.60 20.55
N GLU A 100 -5.42 6.54 20.62
CA GLU A 100 -6.65 6.50 19.84
C GLU A 100 -6.39 6.78 18.36
N THR A 101 -5.51 7.73 18.01
CA THR A 101 -5.08 8.04 16.65
C THR A 101 -4.51 6.81 15.95
N LYS A 102 -3.61 6.10 16.62
CA LYS A 102 -3.01 4.89 16.06
C LYS A 102 -4.04 3.79 15.78
N LYS A 103 -5.04 3.63 16.66
CA LYS A 103 -6.10 2.64 16.47
C LYS A 103 -7.01 3.00 15.30
N ALA A 104 -7.34 4.28 15.14
CA ALA A 104 -8.16 4.77 14.04
C ALA A 104 -7.48 4.56 12.69
N ALA A 105 -6.22 4.96 12.53
CA ALA A 105 -5.47 4.76 11.29
C ALA A 105 -5.32 3.28 10.91
N ILE A 106 -5.03 2.40 11.89
CA ILE A 106 -4.93 0.95 11.65
C ILE A 106 -6.28 0.37 11.20
N ALA A 107 -7.37 0.77 11.85
CA ALA A 107 -8.70 0.31 11.48
C ALA A 107 -9.08 0.74 10.05
N GLU A 108 -8.77 1.98 9.67
CA GLU A 108 -9.03 2.48 8.32
C GLU A 108 -8.13 1.81 7.26
N MET A 109 -6.89 1.45 7.58
CA MET A 109 -6.03 0.65 6.70
C MET A 109 -6.61 -0.75 6.44
N GLU A 110 -7.17 -1.41 7.45
CA GLU A 110 -7.83 -2.71 7.28
C GLU A 110 -9.16 -2.59 6.50
N LEU A 111 -9.91 -1.50 6.70
CA LEU A 111 -11.11 -1.22 5.91
C LEU A 111 -10.78 -1.00 4.43
N LEU A 112 -9.74 -0.26 4.11
CA LEU A 112 -9.24 -0.07 2.74
C LEU A 112 -8.88 -1.39 2.05
N ARG A 113 -8.33 -2.35 2.80
CA ARG A 113 -7.98 -3.68 2.30
C ARG A 113 -9.16 -4.64 2.24
N SER A 114 -10.28 -4.27 2.85
CA SER A 114 -11.44 -5.15 3.00
C SER A 114 -12.08 -5.47 1.64
N ARG A 115 -12.82 -6.59 1.64
CA ARG A 115 -13.64 -6.97 0.47
C ARG A 115 -14.74 -5.95 0.16
N LEU A 116 -15.18 -5.22 1.17
CA LEU A 116 -16.24 -4.22 1.05
C LEU A 116 -15.83 -3.08 0.09
N VAL A 117 -14.55 -2.68 0.14
CA VAL A 117 -14.00 -1.59 -0.68
C VAL A 117 -13.44 -2.11 -2.00
N VAL A 118 -12.71 -3.24 -1.97
CA VAL A 118 -11.99 -3.74 -3.16
C VAL A 118 -12.91 -4.45 -4.14
N ALA A 119 -13.96 -5.17 -3.67
CA ALA A 119 -14.80 -5.96 -4.56
C ALA A 119 -15.64 -5.11 -5.54
N PRO A 120 -16.26 -3.97 -5.13
CA PRO A 120 -16.96 -3.11 -6.08
C PRO A 120 -16.04 -2.56 -7.18
N ALA A 121 -14.81 -2.16 -6.85
CA ALA A 121 -13.82 -1.70 -7.82
C ALA A 121 -13.48 -2.80 -8.85
N ILE A 122 -13.38 -4.06 -8.41
CA ILE A 122 -13.17 -5.20 -9.32
C ILE A 122 -14.37 -5.41 -10.24
N ASP A 123 -15.59 -5.25 -9.73
CA ASP A 123 -16.82 -5.42 -10.51
C ASP A 123 -17.00 -4.29 -11.51
N THR A 124 -16.78 -3.04 -11.12
CA THR A 124 -16.86 -1.87 -12.00
C THR A 124 -15.87 -1.97 -13.16
N LEU A 125 -14.61 -2.30 -12.86
CA LEU A 125 -13.54 -2.41 -13.84
C LEU A 125 -13.44 -3.81 -14.48
N ARG A 126 -14.25 -4.77 -14.02
CA ARG A 126 -14.27 -6.16 -14.52
C ARG A 126 -12.90 -6.82 -14.52
N LEU A 127 -12.12 -6.64 -13.47
CA LEU A 127 -10.73 -7.11 -13.36
C LEU A 127 -10.58 -8.64 -13.40
N TYR A 128 -11.67 -9.36 -13.42
CA TYR A 128 -11.74 -10.80 -13.64
C TYR A 128 -11.71 -11.20 -15.13
N ILE A 129 -11.80 -10.22 -16.07
CA ILE A 129 -11.68 -10.43 -17.51
C ILE A 129 -10.28 -9.96 -17.93
N HIS A 130 -9.48 -10.87 -18.45
CA HIS A 130 -8.19 -10.55 -19.03
C HIS A 130 -8.28 -10.66 -20.53
N ALA A 131 -8.13 -9.56 -21.23
CA ALA A 131 -8.10 -9.50 -22.68
C ALA A 131 -6.84 -8.75 -23.12
N ARG A 132 -5.94 -9.44 -23.84
CA ARG A 132 -4.69 -8.84 -24.32
C ARG A 132 -4.33 -9.33 -25.71
N PRO A 133 -3.60 -8.54 -26.50
CA PRO A 133 -3.03 -9.00 -27.77
C PRO A 133 -2.11 -10.18 -27.55
N ARG A 134 -2.09 -11.11 -28.50
CA ARG A 134 -1.16 -12.25 -28.46
C ARG A 134 0.18 -11.82 -29.02
N TYR A 135 1.03 -11.29 -28.16
CA TYR A 135 2.37 -10.87 -28.53
C TYR A 135 3.29 -12.05 -28.82
N PHE A 136 4.29 -11.82 -29.68
CA PHE A 136 5.35 -12.79 -29.93
C PHE A 136 6.19 -13.03 -28.64
N PRO A 137 6.48 -14.29 -28.27
CA PRO A 137 7.08 -14.61 -26.96
C PRO A 137 8.44 -13.94 -26.68
N LEU A 138 9.23 -13.68 -27.71
CA LEU A 138 10.58 -13.07 -27.60
C LEU A 138 10.50 -11.58 -27.93
N GLY A 139 10.07 -10.75 -26.95
CA GLY A 139 10.12 -9.30 -27.07
C GLY A 139 9.01 -8.63 -27.87
N GLY A 140 7.95 -9.36 -28.30
CA GLY A 140 6.82 -8.77 -29.04
C GLY A 140 6.12 -7.66 -28.29
N GLU A 141 5.96 -7.78 -26.99
CA GLU A 141 5.37 -6.74 -26.13
C GLU A 141 6.26 -5.48 -26.07
N TRP A 142 7.57 -5.64 -25.97
CA TRP A 142 8.51 -4.53 -25.99
C TRP A 142 8.53 -3.77 -27.33
N ILE A 143 8.42 -4.51 -28.45
CA ILE A 143 8.31 -3.91 -29.78
C ILE A 143 6.99 -3.13 -29.90
N ALA A 144 5.89 -3.71 -29.45
CA ALA A 144 4.56 -3.11 -29.46
C ALA A 144 4.52 -1.78 -28.70
N GLN A 145 5.16 -1.71 -27.52
CA GLN A 145 5.26 -0.48 -26.73
C GLN A 145 6.00 0.64 -27.47
N ARG A 146 6.98 0.31 -28.34
CA ARG A 146 7.73 1.30 -29.13
C ARG A 146 7.07 1.70 -30.44
N GLN A 147 6.29 0.82 -31.06
CA GLN A 147 5.60 1.13 -32.32
C GLN A 147 4.36 2.02 -32.16
N GLY A 148 3.94 2.29 -30.93
CA GLY A 148 2.85 3.21 -30.61
C GLY A 148 1.51 2.73 -31.21
N SER A 149 0.89 3.56 -32.05
CA SER A 149 -0.46 3.29 -32.58
C SER A 149 -0.48 2.54 -33.92
N ARG A 150 0.66 2.17 -34.50
CA ARG A 150 0.70 1.45 -35.78
C ARG A 150 0.27 -0.01 -35.59
N LEU A 151 -0.57 -0.50 -36.49
CA LEU A 151 -0.98 -1.90 -36.51
C LEU A 151 0.07 -2.74 -37.21
N SER A 152 0.39 -3.89 -36.62
CA SER A 152 1.31 -4.85 -37.23
C SER A 152 0.60 -5.79 -38.20
N ALA A 153 1.32 -6.29 -39.22
CA ALA A 153 0.84 -7.41 -40.02
C ALA A 153 0.88 -8.68 -39.13
N PRO A 154 -0.25 -9.41 -38.97
CA PRO A 154 -0.27 -10.58 -38.11
C PRO A 154 0.53 -11.74 -38.73
N GLY A 155 1.40 -12.37 -37.92
CA GLY A 155 2.17 -13.54 -38.32
C GLY A 155 3.66 -13.25 -38.54
N LEU A 156 4.52 -14.05 -37.93
CA LEU A 156 5.97 -14.04 -38.09
C LEU A 156 6.47 -15.44 -38.48
N PHE A 157 7.28 -15.56 -39.52
CA PHE A 157 7.81 -16.84 -40.04
C PHE A 157 6.73 -17.92 -40.29
N GLY A 158 5.59 -17.54 -40.92
CA GLY A 158 4.51 -18.48 -41.22
C GLY A 158 3.66 -18.92 -40.04
N ARG A 159 3.95 -18.47 -38.82
CA ARG A 159 3.09 -18.68 -37.63
C ARG A 159 2.11 -17.51 -37.51
N GLY A 160 0.87 -17.75 -37.94
CA GLY A 160 -0.18 -16.74 -37.95
C GLY A 160 -0.62 -16.28 -36.57
N GLY A 161 -1.12 -15.02 -36.50
CA GLY A 161 -1.86 -14.52 -35.35
C GLY A 161 -1.09 -13.76 -34.29
N TYR A 162 0.24 -13.86 -34.23
CA TYR A 162 1.03 -13.01 -33.32
C TYR A 162 1.07 -11.56 -33.81
N VAL A 163 1.04 -10.62 -32.86
CA VAL A 163 1.07 -9.19 -33.12
C VAL A 163 2.22 -8.51 -32.37
N TRP A 164 2.68 -7.37 -32.85
CA TRP A 164 3.78 -6.58 -32.26
C TRP A 164 3.59 -5.06 -32.46
N GLY A 165 2.34 -4.62 -32.68
CA GLY A 165 1.97 -3.22 -32.90
C GLY A 165 1.01 -2.69 -31.81
N GLY A 166 0.28 -1.63 -32.17
CA GLY A 166 -0.69 -0.97 -31.31
C GLY A 166 -2.08 -1.62 -31.32
N GLU A 167 -2.16 -2.95 -31.46
CA GLU A 167 -3.41 -3.70 -31.39
C GLU A 167 -4.03 -3.57 -29.98
N LYS A 168 -5.36 -3.36 -29.92
CA LYS A 168 -6.11 -3.23 -28.67
C LYS A 168 -7.42 -3.97 -28.76
N ILE A 169 -7.85 -4.53 -27.66
CA ILE A 169 -9.16 -5.13 -27.48
C ILE A 169 -9.77 -4.63 -26.17
N GLU A 170 -11.05 -4.25 -26.20
CA GLU A 170 -11.83 -3.93 -25.03
C GLU A 170 -13.04 -4.85 -24.98
N VAL A 171 -13.22 -5.53 -23.85
CA VAL A 171 -14.26 -6.51 -23.62
C VAL A 171 -15.15 -6.04 -22.49
N ALA A 172 -16.41 -5.74 -22.82
CA ALA A 172 -17.40 -5.30 -21.83
C ALA A 172 -18.04 -6.46 -21.08
N GLY A 173 -18.00 -7.68 -21.60
CA GLY A 173 -18.56 -8.85 -20.94
C GLY A 173 -17.93 -10.11 -21.48
N PHE A 174 -17.48 -10.97 -20.58
CA PHE A 174 -16.99 -12.31 -20.91
C PHE A 174 -17.36 -13.25 -19.78
N ASN A 175 -18.44 -14.01 -19.98
CA ASN A 175 -18.91 -15.02 -19.06
C ASN A 175 -18.68 -16.39 -19.66
N VAL A 176 -18.18 -17.29 -18.84
CA VAL A 176 -17.96 -18.69 -19.17
C VAL A 176 -18.37 -19.55 -17.98
N PRO A 177 -18.75 -20.82 -18.16
CA PRO A 177 -18.98 -21.74 -17.04
C PRO A 177 -17.78 -21.87 -16.13
N GLU A 178 -18.00 -22.15 -14.85
CA GLU A 178 -16.95 -22.19 -13.82
C GLU A 178 -15.79 -23.16 -14.14
N HIS A 179 -16.11 -24.32 -14.74
CA HIS A 179 -15.11 -25.30 -15.13
C HIS A 179 -14.16 -24.80 -16.23
N LEU A 180 -14.48 -23.69 -16.90
CA LEU A 180 -13.66 -23.02 -17.91
C LEU A 180 -12.89 -21.81 -17.35
N TYR A 181 -13.04 -21.48 -16.06
CA TYR A 181 -12.26 -20.41 -15.45
C TYR A 181 -10.77 -20.69 -15.53
N GLY A 182 -9.99 -19.66 -15.82
CA GLY A 182 -8.53 -19.77 -15.98
C GLY A 182 -8.09 -20.30 -17.33
N ARG A 183 -8.99 -20.89 -18.15
CA ARG A 183 -8.63 -21.34 -19.50
C ARG A 183 -8.40 -20.17 -20.43
N GLU A 184 -7.52 -20.37 -21.40
CA GLU A 184 -7.22 -19.40 -22.45
C GLU A 184 -8.14 -19.63 -23.64
N PHE A 185 -8.76 -18.56 -24.10
CA PHE A 185 -9.50 -18.49 -25.35
C PHE A 185 -8.76 -17.58 -26.32
N ARG A 186 -8.85 -17.88 -27.61
CA ARG A 186 -8.23 -17.09 -28.66
C ARG A 186 -9.29 -16.38 -29.46
N LEU A 187 -9.26 -15.06 -29.49
CA LEU A 187 -10.11 -14.25 -30.35
C LEU A 187 -9.30 -13.82 -31.57
N THR A 188 -9.75 -14.14 -32.75
CA THR A 188 -9.14 -13.76 -34.03
C THR A 188 -9.97 -12.69 -34.71
N ALA A 189 -9.35 -11.57 -35.08
CA ALA A 189 -10.00 -10.53 -35.88
C ALA A 189 -10.16 -11.01 -37.31
N LEU A 190 -11.40 -10.94 -37.83
CA LEU A 190 -11.73 -11.34 -39.21
C LEU A 190 -11.76 -10.16 -40.18
N GLY A 191 -11.64 -8.92 -39.69
CA GLY A 191 -11.87 -7.70 -40.44
C GLY A 191 -13.36 -7.29 -40.49
N GLY A 192 -13.63 -6.03 -40.84
CA GLY A 192 -15.02 -5.50 -40.88
C GLY A 192 -15.74 -5.53 -39.53
N ALA A 193 -15.02 -5.28 -38.43
CA ALA A 193 -15.53 -5.35 -37.04
C ALA A 193 -16.08 -6.74 -36.63
N ARG A 194 -15.72 -7.81 -37.34
CA ARG A 194 -16.08 -9.19 -37.01
C ARG A 194 -14.89 -9.90 -36.33
N TRP A 195 -15.25 -10.82 -35.45
CA TRP A 195 -14.26 -11.62 -34.70
C TRP A 195 -14.74 -13.08 -34.56
N ARG A 196 -13.82 -13.98 -34.34
CA ARG A 196 -14.01 -15.39 -34.04
C ARG A 196 -13.34 -15.75 -32.72
N LEU A 197 -14.10 -16.33 -31.81
CA LEU A 197 -13.59 -16.90 -30.57
C LEU A 197 -13.33 -18.39 -30.80
N GLY A 198 -12.14 -18.84 -30.40
CA GLY A 198 -11.73 -20.23 -30.43
C GLY A 198 -11.18 -20.69 -29.07
N ASP A 199 -11.01 -21.99 -28.92
CA ASP A 199 -10.32 -22.57 -27.78
C ASP A 199 -8.78 -22.36 -27.85
N ALA A 200 -8.07 -22.83 -26.85
CA ALA A 200 -6.59 -22.74 -26.80
C ALA A 200 -5.91 -23.44 -28.01
N GLN A 201 -6.58 -24.41 -28.61
CA GLN A 201 -6.12 -25.16 -29.79
C GLN A 201 -6.46 -24.44 -31.09
N GLY A 202 -7.27 -23.39 -31.05
CA GLY A 202 -7.68 -22.63 -32.22
C GLY A 202 -8.96 -23.17 -32.93
N ARG A 203 -9.67 -24.14 -32.32
CA ARG A 203 -10.96 -24.60 -32.85
C ARG A 203 -12.00 -23.49 -32.63
N ALA A 204 -12.72 -23.13 -33.72
CA ALA A 204 -13.73 -22.10 -33.64
C ALA A 204 -14.90 -22.53 -32.73
N LEU A 205 -15.28 -21.65 -31.82
CA LEU A 205 -16.41 -21.86 -30.92
C LEU A 205 -17.56 -20.91 -31.23
N LEU A 206 -17.27 -19.61 -31.44
CA LEU A 206 -18.30 -18.58 -31.57
C LEU A 206 -17.81 -17.48 -32.50
N ASP A 207 -18.65 -17.05 -33.43
CA ASP A 207 -18.43 -15.89 -34.30
C ASP A 207 -19.31 -14.72 -33.81
N GLY A 208 -18.80 -13.49 -33.95
CA GLY A 208 -19.56 -12.30 -33.54
C GLY A 208 -19.05 -11.02 -34.17
N ALA A 209 -19.73 -9.93 -33.85
CA ALA A 209 -19.38 -8.59 -34.30
C ALA A 209 -19.13 -7.67 -33.08
N VAL A 210 -18.30 -6.64 -33.30
CA VAL A 210 -18.02 -5.61 -32.28
C VAL A 210 -19.32 -4.86 -31.94
N GLY A 211 -19.60 -4.65 -30.66
CA GLY A 211 -20.80 -4.01 -30.14
C GLY A 211 -22.01 -4.95 -30.01
N GLN A 212 -21.91 -6.20 -30.43
CA GLN A 212 -22.98 -7.19 -30.30
C GLN A 212 -22.63 -8.28 -29.30
N GLN A 213 -23.60 -8.64 -28.45
CA GLN A 213 -23.44 -9.75 -27.52
C GLN A 213 -23.64 -11.09 -28.27
N ALA A 214 -22.59 -11.88 -28.28
CA ALA A 214 -22.64 -13.23 -28.85
C ALA A 214 -22.75 -14.26 -27.72
N ARG A 215 -23.54 -15.32 -27.94
CA ARG A 215 -23.83 -16.39 -26.97
C ARG A 215 -23.67 -17.75 -27.62
N LEU A 216 -23.10 -18.68 -26.84
CA LEU A 216 -22.95 -20.08 -27.23
C LEU A 216 -23.27 -20.96 -26.03
N THR A 217 -24.21 -21.88 -26.21
CA THR A 217 -24.51 -22.90 -25.20
C THR A 217 -23.49 -24.03 -25.32
N VAL A 218 -22.82 -24.33 -24.22
CA VAL A 218 -21.82 -25.41 -24.11
C VAL A 218 -22.22 -26.35 -22.96
N ALA A 219 -21.58 -27.51 -22.89
CA ALA A 219 -21.80 -28.41 -21.79
C ALA A 219 -21.46 -27.70 -20.45
N GLY A 220 -22.47 -27.58 -19.59
CA GLY A 220 -22.30 -26.93 -18.25
C GLY A 220 -22.58 -25.42 -18.19
N GLY A 221 -23.13 -24.80 -19.27
CA GLY A 221 -23.57 -23.40 -19.21
C GLY A 221 -23.46 -22.66 -20.52
N VAL A 222 -23.38 -21.35 -20.46
CA VAL A 222 -23.36 -20.45 -21.63
C VAL A 222 -22.07 -19.64 -21.65
N ILE A 223 -21.42 -19.57 -22.79
CA ILE A 223 -20.36 -18.62 -23.09
C ILE A 223 -21.00 -17.36 -23.67
N GLU A 224 -20.77 -16.23 -23.02
CA GLU A 224 -21.24 -14.92 -23.49
C GLU A 224 -20.04 -14.01 -23.70
N LEU A 225 -19.96 -13.32 -24.81
CA LEU A 225 -18.90 -12.37 -25.12
C LEU A 225 -19.47 -11.09 -25.75
N LEU A 226 -19.07 -9.97 -25.18
CA LEU A 226 -19.35 -8.63 -25.72
C LEU A 226 -18.03 -7.88 -25.89
N VAL A 227 -17.58 -7.73 -27.12
CA VAL A 227 -16.42 -6.93 -27.50
C VAL A 227 -16.88 -5.55 -27.87
N THR A 228 -16.43 -4.51 -27.15
CA THR A 228 -16.82 -3.11 -27.42
C THR A 228 -15.89 -2.42 -28.39
N ARG A 229 -14.61 -2.78 -28.36
CA ARG A 229 -13.62 -2.24 -29.29
C ARG A 229 -12.63 -3.32 -29.69
N LEU A 230 -12.35 -3.41 -30.98
CA LEU A 230 -11.35 -4.31 -31.54
C LEU A 230 -10.51 -3.54 -32.56
N ARG A 231 -9.24 -3.38 -32.28
CA ARG A 231 -8.29 -2.72 -33.17
C ARG A 231 -7.18 -3.70 -33.53
N GLY A 232 -7.19 -4.22 -34.71
CA GLY A 232 -6.23 -5.18 -35.24
C GLY A 232 -6.48 -5.47 -36.69
N GLN A 233 -5.45 -5.86 -37.43
CA GLN A 233 -5.60 -6.32 -38.83
C GLN A 233 -6.28 -7.70 -38.86
N PRO A 234 -6.90 -8.07 -40.00
CA PRO A 234 -7.44 -9.41 -40.15
C PRO A 234 -6.37 -10.48 -39.89
N GLY A 235 -6.70 -11.49 -39.07
CA GLY A 235 -5.78 -12.51 -38.62
C GLY A 235 -5.07 -12.22 -37.29
N ALA A 236 -5.15 -10.99 -36.75
CA ALA A 236 -4.61 -10.67 -35.42
C ALA A 236 -5.32 -11.46 -34.31
N GLN A 237 -4.55 -12.05 -33.42
CA GLN A 237 -5.07 -12.86 -32.33
C GLN A 237 -4.94 -12.13 -30.97
N PHE A 238 -5.96 -12.33 -30.14
CA PHE A 238 -6.03 -11.83 -28.78
C PHE A 238 -6.29 -13.00 -27.83
N VAL A 239 -5.69 -12.94 -26.65
CA VAL A 239 -5.90 -13.94 -25.61
C VAL A 239 -6.93 -13.40 -24.63
N LEU A 240 -8.02 -14.15 -24.44
CA LEU A 240 -9.04 -13.87 -23.45
C LEU A 240 -8.98 -14.93 -22.36
N ARG A 241 -9.07 -14.50 -21.11
CA ARG A 241 -9.15 -15.38 -19.94
C ARG A 241 -10.13 -14.81 -18.94
N ARG A 242 -11.00 -15.66 -18.43
CA ARG A 242 -11.92 -15.33 -17.34
C ARG A 242 -11.43 -16.00 -16.05
N THR A 243 -11.18 -15.21 -15.02
CA THR A 243 -10.86 -15.72 -13.68
C THR A 243 -12.07 -15.60 -12.77
N SER A 244 -12.12 -16.34 -11.66
CA SER A 244 -13.16 -16.16 -10.66
C SER A 244 -13.05 -14.76 -10.03
N ARG A 245 -14.19 -14.22 -9.56
CA ARG A 245 -14.23 -12.94 -8.84
C ARG A 245 -13.32 -12.96 -7.61
N LEU A 246 -13.30 -14.11 -6.89
CA LEU A 246 -12.46 -14.29 -5.71
C LEU A 246 -10.96 -14.24 -6.07
N ALA A 247 -10.55 -14.92 -7.15
CA ALA A 247 -9.15 -14.89 -7.58
C ALA A 247 -8.70 -13.49 -8.05
N ALA A 248 -9.60 -12.70 -8.64
CA ALA A 248 -9.32 -11.31 -8.98
C ALA A 248 -9.17 -10.46 -7.70
N LEU A 249 -10.05 -10.66 -6.71
CA LEU A 249 -9.99 -10.00 -5.42
C LEU A 249 -8.66 -10.26 -4.70
N GLU A 250 -8.29 -11.51 -4.55
CA GLU A 250 -7.03 -11.90 -3.89
C GLU A 250 -5.80 -11.35 -4.61
N ARG A 251 -5.84 -11.26 -5.94
CA ARG A 251 -4.77 -10.67 -6.74
C ARG A 251 -4.62 -9.18 -6.43
N VAL A 252 -5.72 -8.42 -6.47
CA VAL A 252 -5.69 -6.98 -6.16
C VAL A 252 -5.25 -6.76 -4.72
N GLN A 253 -5.80 -7.50 -3.75
CA GLN A 253 -5.40 -7.38 -2.33
C GLN A 253 -3.93 -7.68 -2.09
N ARG A 254 -3.32 -8.63 -2.83
CA ARG A 254 -1.87 -8.91 -2.73
C ARG A 254 -1.00 -7.83 -3.34
N SER A 255 -1.46 -7.17 -4.40
CA SER A 255 -0.74 -6.08 -5.06
C SER A 255 -0.97 -4.72 -4.40
N LEU A 256 -1.97 -4.61 -3.51
CA LEU A 256 -2.30 -3.40 -2.76
C LEU A 256 -1.42 -3.35 -1.49
N GLN A 257 -0.61 -2.31 -1.38
CA GLN A 257 0.19 -2.02 -0.22
C GLN A 257 -0.35 -0.77 0.47
N ILE A 258 -0.61 -0.87 1.76
CA ILE A 258 -1.17 0.20 2.57
C ILE A 258 -0.25 0.39 3.76
N SER A 259 0.21 1.62 3.99
CA SER A 259 1.11 1.96 5.08
C SER A 259 0.85 3.37 5.58
N GLU A 260 1.06 3.60 6.86
CA GLU A 260 1.03 4.95 7.41
C GLU A 260 2.31 5.70 7.04
N GLN A 261 2.18 6.91 6.49
CA GLN A 261 3.29 7.77 6.10
C GLN A 261 3.64 8.72 7.24
N GLY A 262 4.72 8.41 7.96
CA GLY A 262 5.11 9.09 9.18
C GLY A 262 4.57 8.41 10.44
N LYS A 263 5.14 8.75 11.59
CA LYS A 263 4.67 8.21 12.87
C LYS A 263 3.50 9.06 13.39
N LEU A 264 2.34 8.44 13.58
CA LEU A 264 1.15 9.09 14.15
C LEU A 264 0.67 10.31 13.34
N SER A 265 0.84 10.28 12.01
CA SER A 265 0.45 11.39 11.14
C SER A 265 -1.01 11.31 10.70
N GLY A 266 -1.68 10.17 10.88
CA GLY A 266 -3.00 9.93 10.31
C GLY A 266 -3.01 9.90 8.76
N VAL A 267 -1.84 10.00 8.11
CA VAL A 267 -1.71 9.96 6.65
C VAL A 267 -1.46 8.53 6.21
N ILE A 268 -2.35 7.99 5.41
CA ILE A 268 -2.29 6.64 4.86
C ILE A 268 -1.85 6.71 3.40
N ALA A 269 -0.71 6.13 3.10
CA ALA A 269 -0.25 5.90 1.74
C ALA A 269 -0.78 4.56 1.23
N VAL A 270 -1.45 4.60 0.09
CA VAL A 270 -1.97 3.42 -0.60
C VAL A 270 -1.30 3.32 -1.94
N THR A 271 -0.63 2.21 -2.20
CA THR A 271 0.07 1.95 -3.46
C THR A 271 -0.45 0.67 -4.10
N LEU A 272 -0.58 0.68 -5.41
CA LEU A 272 -0.99 -0.47 -6.21
C LEU A 272 0.03 -0.73 -7.30
N GLN A 273 0.49 -1.99 -7.42
CA GLN A 273 1.45 -2.40 -8.43
C GLN A 273 0.77 -3.28 -9.50
N GLY A 274 1.15 -3.10 -10.75
CA GLY A 274 0.65 -3.91 -11.86
C GLY A 274 1.39 -3.65 -13.17
N ASN A 275 1.03 -4.41 -14.22
CA ASN A 275 1.75 -4.38 -15.50
C ASN A 275 1.18 -3.36 -16.48
N ASP A 276 -0.05 -2.89 -16.27
CA ASP A 276 -0.71 -1.91 -17.12
C ASP A 276 -0.92 -0.61 -16.34
N PRO A 277 -0.27 0.52 -16.71
CA PRO A 277 -0.36 1.78 -15.99
C PRO A 277 -1.78 2.34 -15.93
N GLN A 278 -2.58 2.15 -16.99
CA GLN A 278 -3.97 2.62 -17.04
C GLN A 278 -4.87 1.79 -16.12
N GLN A 279 -4.66 0.49 -16.09
CA GLN A 279 -5.42 -0.41 -15.22
C GLN A 279 -5.08 -0.17 -13.74
N VAL A 280 -3.81 0.03 -13.41
CA VAL A 280 -3.35 0.34 -12.04
C VAL A 280 -3.96 1.65 -11.57
N TYR A 281 -3.87 2.70 -12.40
CA TYR A 281 -4.46 4.01 -12.11
C TYR A 281 -5.98 3.90 -11.91
N ALA A 282 -6.70 3.31 -12.86
CA ALA A 282 -8.15 3.17 -12.78
C ALA A 282 -8.59 2.35 -11.55
N THR A 283 -7.85 1.26 -11.23
CA THR A 283 -8.17 0.42 -10.08
C THR A 283 -7.97 1.16 -8.77
N LEU A 284 -6.85 1.89 -8.63
CA LEU A 284 -6.59 2.66 -7.41
C LEU A 284 -7.57 3.82 -7.24
N THR A 285 -7.94 4.49 -8.34
CA THR A 285 -8.94 5.56 -8.34
C THR A 285 -10.31 5.02 -7.90
N GLU A 286 -10.73 3.86 -8.41
CA GLU A 286 -12.01 3.27 -8.06
C GLU A 286 -12.02 2.77 -6.60
N ILE A 287 -10.91 2.18 -6.11
CA ILE A 287 -10.75 1.81 -4.70
C ILE A 287 -10.87 3.05 -3.81
N GLY A 288 -10.19 4.14 -4.17
CA GLY A 288 -10.26 5.40 -3.42
C GLY A 288 -11.67 5.99 -3.40
N SER A 289 -12.35 6.04 -4.54
CA SER A 289 -13.72 6.56 -4.65
C SER A 289 -14.72 5.71 -3.88
N GLU A 290 -14.59 4.38 -3.95
CA GLU A 290 -15.44 3.44 -3.20
C GLU A 290 -15.23 3.59 -1.69
N TYR A 291 -13.98 3.70 -1.25
CA TYR A 291 -13.67 3.92 0.15
C TYR A 291 -14.26 5.22 0.68
N MET A 292 -14.11 6.33 -0.08
CA MET A 292 -14.73 7.62 0.27
C MET A 292 -16.25 7.51 0.36
N ARG A 293 -16.88 6.82 -0.61
CA ARG A 293 -18.34 6.59 -0.61
C ARG A 293 -18.80 5.78 0.59
N GLN A 294 -18.07 4.72 0.94
CA GLN A 294 -18.37 3.87 2.10
C GLN A 294 -18.18 4.62 3.42
N ASN A 295 -17.10 5.40 3.55
CA ASN A 295 -16.84 6.20 4.74
C ASN A 295 -17.94 7.25 4.95
N LEU A 296 -18.29 8.00 3.89
CA LEU A 296 -19.38 8.97 3.93
C LEU A 296 -20.73 8.31 4.22
N GLY A 297 -21.04 7.19 3.55
CA GLY A 297 -22.29 6.45 3.74
C GLY A 297 -22.47 5.98 5.18
N ARG A 298 -21.43 5.40 5.78
CA ARG A 298 -21.44 4.96 7.19
C ARG A 298 -21.71 6.13 8.15
N ARG A 299 -21.02 7.25 7.95
CA ARG A 299 -21.22 8.45 8.77
C ARG A 299 -22.63 9.03 8.65
N THR A 300 -23.13 9.10 7.44
CA THR A 300 -24.50 9.57 7.19
C THR A 300 -25.54 8.62 7.86
N GLU A 301 -25.34 7.32 7.77
CA GLU A 301 -26.22 6.33 8.41
C GLU A 301 -26.17 6.43 9.95
N GLU A 302 -24.98 6.58 10.55
CA GLU A 302 -24.80 6.79 11.97
C GLU A 302 -25.49 8.09 12.44
N ALA A 303 -25.29 9.19 11.70
CA ALA A 303 -25.94 10.46 11.98
C ALA A 303 -27.46 10.36 11.87
N GLN A 304 -27.99 9.71 10.84
CA GLN A 304 -29.44 9.49 10.67
C GLN A 304 -30.05 8.65 11.79
N LYS A 305 -29.37 7.58 12.22
CA LYS A 305 -29.84 6.74 13.36
C LYS A 305 -29.92 7.57 14.64
N THR A 306 -28.90 8.37 14.91
CA THR A 306 -28.87 9.25 16.10
C THR A 306 -29.92 10.33 16.00
N LEU A 307 -30.11 10.95 14.83
CA LEU A 307 -31.18 11.92 14.59
C LEU A 307 -32.58 11.32 14.82
N ALA A 308 -32.83 10.12 14.29
CA ALA A 308 -34.10 9.43 14.48
C ALA A 308 -34.39 9.12 15.96
N PHE A 309 -33.34 8.90 16.77
CA PHE A 309 -33.47 8.78 18.22
C PHE A 309 -33.80 10.14 18.86
N LEU A 310 -33.05 11.20 18.52
CA LEU A 310 -33.25 12.55 19.05
C LEU A 310 -34.62 13.12 18.67
N ASP A 311 -35.08 12.91 17.46
CA ASP A 311 -36.42 13.36 17.01
C ASP A 311 -37.55 12.72 17.81
N ARG A 312 -37.35 11.55 18.40
CA ARG A 312 -38.28 10.92 19.35
C ARG A 312 -38.15 11.44 20.78
N GLN A 313 -36.92 11.83 21.18
CA GLN A 313 -36.67 12.32 22.55
C GLN A 313 -36.99 13.81 22.71
N LEU A 314 -36.83 14.62 21.67
CA LEU A 314 -37.10 16.07 21.72
C LEU A 314 -38.54 16.41 22.12
N PRO A 315 -39.61 15.76 21.58
CA PRO A 315 -40.99 16.01 22.04
C PRO A 315 -41.17 15.64 23.50
N VAL A 316 -40.56 14.56 23.98
CA VAL A 316 -40.64 14.12 25.39
C VAL A 316 -39.99 15.15 26.32
N ALA A 317 -38.78 15.58 25.97
CA ALA A 317 -38.07 16.61 26.73
C ALA A 317 -38.81 17.96 26.72
N LYS A 318 -39.41 18.33 25.58
CA LYS A 318 -40.27 19.52 25.48
C LYS A 318 -41.49 19.43 26.41
N GLN A 319 -42.19 18.27 26.40
CA GLN A 319 -43.34 18.07 27.26
C GLN A 319 -42.96 18.09 28.76
N GLN A 320 -41.77 17.55 29.11
CA GLN A 320 -41.25 17.60 30.48
C GLN A 320 -40.96 19.06 30.89
N LEU A 321 -40.38 19.87 29.99
CA LEU A 321 -40.14 21.29 30.23
C LEU A 321 -41.46 22.03 30.43
N GLU A 322 -42.44 21.88 29.54
CA GLU A 322 -43.75 22.51 29.63
C GLU A 322 -44.48 22.13 30.95
N ALA A 323 -44.39 20.87 31.38
CA ALA A 323 -44.95 20.41 32.65
C ALA A 323 -44.25 21.01 33.87
N ALA A 324 -42.92 21.11 33.83
CA ALA A 324 -42.13 21.78 34.88
C ALA A 324 -42.44 23.27 35.00
N GLU A 325 -42.52 23.95 33.85
CA GLU A 325 -42.89 25.37 33.76
C GLU A 325 -44.31 25.62 34.28
N ALA A 326 -45.29 24.77 33.90
CA ALA A 326 -46.67 24.86 34.41
C ALA A 326 -46.71 24.69 35.91
N SER A 327 -45.98 23.73 36.50
CA SER A 327 -45.90 23.51 37.92
C SER A 327 -45.26 24.69 38.66
N TYR A 328 -44.18 25.23 38.14
CA TYR A 328 -43.51 26.40 38.70
C TYR A 328 -44.39 27.63 38.66
N ASN A 329 -45.05 27.90 37.54
CA ASN A 329 -45.96 29.04 37.37
C ASN A 329 -47.20 28.94 38.25
N GLY A 330 -47.76 27.72 38.38
CA GLY A 330 -48.87 27.41 39.30
C GLY A 330 -48.51 27.68 40.77
N PHE A 331 -47.32 27.29 41.18
CA PHE A 331 -46.82 27.60 42.53
C PHE A 331 -46.64 29.09 42.76
N ARG A 332 -46.02 29.82 41.78
CA ARG A 332 -45.76 31.25 41.85
C ARG A 332 -47.05 32.08 41.92
N SER A 333 -48.08 31.69 41.18
CA SER A 333 -49.38 32.37 41.22
C SER A 333 -50.17 32.19 42.52
N GLY A 334 -49.90 31.12 43.28
CA GLY A 334 -50.54 30.83 44.56
C GLY A 334 -49.83 31.39 45.80
N HIS A 335 -48.61 31.88 45.65
CA HIS A 335 -47.81 32.42 46.75
C HIS A 335 -47.23 33.79 46.36
N ASP A 336 -47.34 34.78 47.23
CA ASP A 336 -46.72 36.09 47.01
C ASP A 336 -45.21 35.94 46.82
N THR A 337 -44.63 36.73 45.91
CA THR A 337 -43.26 36.60 45.42
C THR A 337 -42.24 36.56 46.55
N ILE A 338 -41.68 35.36 46.85
CA ILE A 338 -40.55 35.19 47.76
C ILE A 338 -39.27 35.49 46.99
N ASP A 339 -38.54 36.55 47.38
CA ASP A 339 -37.26 36.94 46.79
C ASP A 339 -36.20 35.95 47.34
N LEU A 340 -35.78 35.01 46.51
CA LEU A 340 -34.71 34.07 46.84
C LEU A 340 -33.40 34.81 46.98
N THR A 341 -32.70 34.60 48.09
CA THR A 341 -31.34 35.13 48.30
C THR A 341 -30.43 34.75 47.17
N GLN A 342 -29.53 35.65 46.78
CA GLN A 342 -28.59 35.42 45.66
C GLN A 342 -27.78 34.10 45.82
N GLU A 343 -27.47 33.70 47.04
CA GLU A 343 -26.75 32.50 47.39
C GLU A 343 -27.55 31.24 47.02
N VAL A 344 -28.87 31.27 47.20
CA VAL A 344 -29.75 30.15 46.81
C VAL A 344 -29.87 30.04 45.30
N ARG A 345 -29.92 31.17 44.56
CA ARG A 345 -29.92 31.16 43.09
C ARG A 345 -28.64 30.55 42.52
N ILE A 346 -27.46 30.93 43.07
CA ILE A 346 -26.17 30.35 42.66
C ILE A 346 -26.15 28.85 42.97
N ALA A 347 -26.63 28.41 44.12
CA ALA A 347 -26.67 26.99 44.47
C ALA A 347 -27.59 26.19 43.54
N LEU A 348 -28.74 26.78 43.12
CA LEU A 348 -29.65 26.18 42.15
C LEU A 348 -29.07 26.08 40.78
N ASP A 349 -28.38 27.13 40.30
CA ASP A 349 -27.71 27.15 39.02
C ASP A 349 -26.65 26.04 38.93
N THR A 350 -25.84 25.93 40.01
CA THR A 350 -24.82 24.88 40.13
C THR A 350 -25.44 23.49 40.20
N LEU A 351 -26.52 23.32 40.94
CA LEU A 351 -27.23 22.04 41.06
C LEU A 351 -27.83 21.59 39.70
N ALA A 352 -28.49 22.53 38.98
CA ALA A 352 -29.05 22.26 37.67
C ALA A 352 -27.95 21.85 36.65
N ALA A 353 -26.82 22.57 36.65
CA ALA A 353 -25.67 22.23 35.82
C ALA A 353 -25.07 20.86 36.14
N SER A 354 -24.94 20.51 37.44
CA SER A 354 -24.43 19.23 37.88
C SER A 354 -25.38 18.06 37.54
N GLN A 355 -26.70 18.29 37.59
CA GLN A 355 -27.68 17.28 37.15
C GLN A 355 -27.70 17.06 35.64
N ALA A 356 -27.58 18.14 34.84
CA ALA A 356 -27.39 18.04 33.38
C ALA A 356 -26.10 17.26 33.05
N ARG A 357 -25.00 17.56 33.72
CA ARG A 357 -23.72 16.82 33.58
C ARG A 357 -23.87 15.35 33.93
N ARG A 358 -24.65 15.02 34.99
CA ARG A 358 -24.96 13.66 35.34
C ARG A 358 -25.69 12.90 34.24
N SER A 359 -26.68 13.53 33.60
CA SER A 359 -27.42 12.95 32.47
C SER A 359 -26.48 12.66 31.29
N THR A 360 -25.60 13.61 30.95
CA THR A 360 -24.61 13.43 29.89
C THR A 360 -23.63 12.27 30.20
N LEU A 361 -23.18 12.16 31.47
CA LEU A 361 -22.30 11.05 31.88
C LEU A 361 -23.00 9.69 31.85
N VAL A 362 -24.29 9.63 32.22
CA VAL A 362 -25.10 8.40 32.10
C VAL A 362 -25.24 7.98 30.63
N GLN A 363 -25.55 8.90 29.74
CA GLN A 363 -25.62 8.63 28.30
C GLN A 363 -24.27 8.15 27.76
N LYS A 364 -23.18 8.81 28.12
CA LYS A 364 -21.82 8.42 27.73
C LYS A 364 -21.45 7.02 28.24
N ARG A 365 -21.83 6.69 29.50
CA ARG A 365 -21.64 5.35 30.05
C ARG A 365 -22.44 4.32 29.28
N ALA A 366 -23.69 4.59 28.96
CA ALA A 366 -24.54 3.67 28.19
C ALA A 366 -24.01 3.43 26.77
N GLU A 367 -23.47 4.45 26.11
CA GLU A 367 -22.81 4.33 24.80
C GLU A 367 -21.55 3.44 24.87
N LEU A 368 -20.72 3.67 25.89
CA LEU A 368 -19.48 2.92 26.08
C LEU A 368 -19.72 1.46 26.48
N LEU A 369 -20.80 1.15 27.22
CA LEU A 369 -21.21 -0.22 27.57
C LEU A 369 -21.58 -1.07 26.33
N GLY A 370 -21.97 -0.42 25.23
CA GLY A 370 -22.16 -1.12 23.95
C GLY A 370 -20.85 -1.57 23.28
N ARG A 371 -19.70 -1.10 23.75
CA ARG A 371 -18.38 -1.33 23.12
C ARG A 371 -17.35 -1.96 24.07
N PHE A 372 -17.49 -1.77 25.39
CA PHE A 372 -16.51 -2.17 26.41
C PHE A 372 -17.18 -2.87 27.57
N THR A 373 -16.44 -3.72 28.27
CA THR A 373 -16.88 -4.35 29.52
C THR A 373 -16.75 -3.38 30.69
N ASP A 374 -17.52 -3.59 31.76
CA ASP A 374 -17.54 -2.72 32.97
C ASP A 374 -16.15 -2.51 33.61
N GLU A 375 -15.22 -3.44 33.42
CA GLU A 375 -13.87 -3.39 33.97
C GLU A 375 -12.89 -2.51 33.15
N HIS A 376 -13.33 -2.02 32.00
CA HIS A 376 -12.45 -1.26 31.13
C HIS A 376 -12.08 0.10 31.75
N PRO A 377 -10.79 0.54 31.69
CA PRO A 377 -10.31 1.79 32.33
C PRO A 377 -11.14 3.03 31.99
N VAL A 378 -11.63 3.13 30.75
CA VAL A 378 -12.47 4.25 30.29
C VAL A 378 -13.82 4.28 31.01
N LEU A 379 -14.46 3.12 31.24
CA LEU A 379 -15.71 3.03 31.99
C LEU A 379 -15.51 3.32 33.47
N GLN A 380 -14.38 2.89 34.05
CA GLN A 380 -14.02 3.23 35.42
C GLN A 380 -13.81 4.74 35.60
N ALA A 381 -13.16 5.42 34.63
CA ALA A 381 -12.98 6.88 34.65
C ALA A 381 -14.32 7.63 34.62
N VAL A 382 -15.25 7.21 33.74
CA VAL A 382 -16.61 7.78 33.70
C VAL A 382 -17.36 7.54 35.00
N ALA A 383 -17.26 6.35 35.57
CA ALA A 383 -17.87 6.00 36.87
C ALA A 383 -17.28 6.85 38.00
N GLN A 384 -16.00 7.18 37.97
CA GLN A 384 -15.38 8.09 38.95
C GLN A 384 -15.91 9.51 38.81
N GLN A 385 -15.99 10.05 37.57
CA GLN A 385 -16.57 11.36 37.30
C GLN A 385 -18.03 11.42 37.76
N MET A 386 -18.80 10.36 37.56
CA MET A 386 -20.18 10.29 38.09
C MET A 386 -20.22 10.36 39.62
N ARG A 387 -19.35 9.63 40.30
CA ARG A 387 -19.29 9.66 41.79
C ARG A 387 -18.92 11.06 42.33
N GLU A 388 -17.99 11.76 41.68
CA GLU A 388 -17.65 13.11 42.08
C GLU A 388 -18.80 14.09 41.89
N ASN A 389 -19.45 14.02 40.72
CA ASN A 389 -20.63 14.84 40.43
C ASN A 389 -21.78 14.53 41.35
N ASP A 390 -22.03 13.26 41.71
CA ASP A 390 -23.06 12.85 42.68
C ASP A 390 -22.76 13.38 44.08
N ARG A 391 -21.50 13.48 44.52
CA ARG A 391 -21.09 14.12 45.78
C ARG A 391 -21.40 15.62 45.79
N GLU A 392 -21.10 16.31 44.68
CA GLU A 392 -21.41 17.71 44.52
C GLU A 392 -22.92 17.94 44.62
N ILE A 393 -23.73 17.16 43.92
CA ILE A 393 -25.20 17.20 44.00
C ILE A 393 -25.66 17.00 45.46
N ALA A 394 -25.16 15.97 46.17
CA ALA A 394 -25.56 15.70 47.55
C ALA A 394 -25.22 16.85 48.53
N THR A 395 -24.07 17.51 48.34
CA THR A 395 -23.71 18.70 49.15
C THR A 395 -24.63 19.90 48.91
N LEU A 396 -24.98 20.17 47.64
CA LEU A 396 -25.91 21.22 47.28
C LEU A 396 -27.33 20.94 47.77
N GLU A 397 -27.83 19.70 47.65
CA GLU A 397 -29.12 19.28 48.19
C GLU A 397 -29.17 19.44 49.70
N THR A 398 -28.10 19.11 50.44
CA THR A 398 -28.05 19.29 51.89
C THR A 398 -28.15 20.78 52.30
N ARG A 399 -27.58 21.69 51.55
CA ARG A 399 -27.71 23.13 51.75
C ARG A 399 -29.16 23.59 51.52
N ILE A 400 -29.80 23.11 50.43
CA ILE A 400 -31.19 23.43 50.07
C ILE A 400 -32.18 22.91 51.13
N LYS A 401 -31.95 21.74 51.72
CA LYS A 401 -32.78 21.15 52.79
C LYS A 401 -32.79 21.94 54.09
N ARG A 402 -31.91 22.91 54.27
CA ARG A 402 -31.87 23.81 55.44
C ARG A 402 -32.80 25.04 55.31
N LEU A 403 -33.42 25.23 54.13
CA LEU A 403 -34.35 26.34 53.87
C LEU A 403 -35.74 26.07 54.44
N PRO A 404 -36.60 27.15 54.70
CA PRO A 404 -38.00 26.99 55.04
C PRO A 404 -38.77 26.16 53.99
N ARG A 405 -39.85 25.50 54.39
CA ARG A 405 -40.58 24.56 53.49
C ARG A 405 -41.09 25.20 52.21
N ILE A 406 -41.54 26.41 52.23
CA ILE A 406 -42.07 27.14 51.07
C ILE A 406 -40.92 27.50 50.09
N GLU A 407 -39.80 27.96 50.62
CA GLU A 407 -38.58 28.21 49.81
C GLU A 407 -38.01 26.91 49.21
N GLN A 408 -38.06 25.80 49.97
CA GLN A 408 -37.64 24.48 49.46
C GLN A 408 -38.47 24.03 48.25
N GLU A 409 -39.80 24.21 48.28
CA GLU A 409 -40.66 23.82 47.17
C GLU A 409 -40.47 24.72 45.95
N GLN A 410 -40.28 26.01 46.14
CA GLN A 410 -39.94 26.96 45.06
C GLN A 410 -38.61 26.58 44.40
N VAL A 411 -37.57 26.33 45.21
CA VAL A 411 -36.26 25.90 44.77
C VAL A 411 -36.31 24.61 43.97
N ARG A 412 -37.14 23.63 44.43
CA ARG A 412 -37.33 22.38 43.71
C ARG A 412 -37.93 22.59 42.32
N LEU A 413 -39.01 23.39 42.23
CA LEU A 413 -39.70 23.65 40.97
C LEU A 413 -38.82 24.45 40.00
N GLU A 414 -38.08 25.47 40.51
CA GLU A 414 -37.14 26.24 39.68
C GLU A 414 -36.00 25.38 39.16
N ARG A 415 -35.47 24.47 39.99
CA ARG A 415 -34.48 23.47 39.57
C ARG A 415 -35.03 22.58 38.44
N ASP A 416 -36.25 22.07 38.61
CA ASP A 416 -36.86 21.14 37.64
C ASP A 416 -37.10 21.81 36.30
N VAL A 417 -37.49 23.10 36.27
CA VAL A 417 -37.53 23.92 35.03
C VAL A 417 -36.15 24.04 34.43
N LYS A 418 -35.15 24.42 35.23
CA LYS A 418 -33.80 24.67 34.74
C LYS A 418 -33.13 23.43 34.18
N VAL A 419 -33.29 22.27 34.84
CA VAL A 419 -32.80 20.97 34.36
C VAL A 419 -33.46 20.62 33.04
N SER A 420 -34.81 20.73 32.96
CA SER A 420 -35.57 20.41 31.75
C SER A 420 -35.21 21.36 30.59
N THR A 421 -34.99 22.65 30.85
CA THR A 421 -34.52 23.63 29.84
C THR A 421 -33.15 23.27 29.31
N ASN A 422 -32.20 22.98 30.19
CA ASN A 422 -30.84 22.60 29.81
C ASN A 422 -30.84 21.33 28.97
N LEU A 423 -31.58 20.31 29.40
CA LEU A 423 -31.70 19.03 28.66
C LEU A 423 -32.31 19.26 27.27
N TYR A 424 -33.42 19.97 27.17
CA TYR A 424 -34.07 20.26 25.90
C TYR A 424 -33.15 21.03 24.94
N THR A 425 -32.47 22.05 25.47
CA THR A 425 -31.55 22.89 24.67
C THR A 425 -30.35 22.08 24.17
N GLU A 426 -29.79 21.21 25.03
CA GLU A 426 -28.65 20.37 24.64
C GLU A 426 -29.06 19.35 23.59
N LEU A 427 -30.19 18.66 23.74
CA LEU A 427 -30.73 17.75 22.73
C LEU A 427 -31.01 18.49 21.40
N LEU A 428 -31.58 19.68 21.47
CA LEU A 428 -31.84 20.50 20.28
C LEU A 428 -30.55 20.90 19.55
N ASN A 429 -29.55 21.37 20.29
CA ASN A 429 -28.24 21.72 19.72
C ASN A 429 -27.56 20.51 19.09
N THR A 430 -27.59 19.37 19.75
CA THR A 430 -27.04 18.11 19.22
C THR A 430 -27.78 17.69 17.95
N ALA A 431 -29.11 17.76 17.93
CA ALA A 431 -29.89 17.46 16.73
C ALA A 431 -29.56 18.39 15.55
N GLN A 432 -29.38 19.70 15.83
CA GLN A 432 -28.97 20.65 14.81
C GLN A 432 -27.57 20.36 14.26
N GLN A 433 -26.62 20.05 15.13
CA GLN A 433 -25.26 19.68 14.70
C GLN A 433 -25.27 18.42 13.81
N LEU A 434 -26.03 17.38 14.22
CA LEU A 434 -26.15 16.15 13.44
C LEU A 434 -26.89 16.37 12.11
N ARG A 435 -27.89 17.27 12.06
CA ARG A 435 -28.54 17.65 10.80
C ARG A 435 -27.55 18.32 9.85
N LEU A 436 -26.71 19.21 10.34
CA LEU A 436 -25.64 19.83 9.54
C LEU A 436 -24.63 18.79 9.05
N MET A 437 -24.24 17.82 9.88
CA MET A 437 -23.36 16.72 9.49
C MET A 437 -24.01 15.80 8.44
N ALA A 438 -25.31 15.51 8.58
CA ALA A 438 -26.03 14.66 7.64
C ALA A 438 -26.24 15.31 6.25
N VAL A 439 -26.29 16.64 6.19
CA VAL A 439 -26.43 17.42 4.93
C VAL A 439 -25.07 17.85 4.39
N GLY A 440 -24.13 18.20 5.25
CA GLY A 440 -22.76 18.50 4.88
C GLY A 440 -21.98 17.21 4.64
N SER A 441 -21.50 16.97 3.43
CA SER A 441 -20.67 15.82 3.03
C SER A 441 -19.27 15.82 3.72
N ILE A 442 -19.23 15.97 5.03
CA ILE A 442 -17.99 16.03 5.80
C ILE A 442 -17.65 14.61 6.27
N GLY A 443 -16.84 13.92 5.46
CA GLY A 443 -16.21 12.65 5.85
C GLY A 443 -15.03 12.89 6.79
N THR A 444 -14.74 11.93 7.66
CA THR A 444 -13.53 11.94 8.50
C THR A 444 -12.26 11.64 7.71
N VAL A 445 -12.38 11.26 6.46
CA VAL A 445 -11.26 10.97 5.59
C VAL A 445 -11.28 11.91 4.40
N ARG A 446 -10.13 12.51 4.16
CA ARG A 446 -9.92 13.39 3.02
C ARG A 446 -8.87 12.79 2.10
N MET A 447 -9.13 12.75 0.80
CA MET A 447 -8.12 12.44 -0.18
C MET A 447 -7.20 13.64 -0.35
N VAL A 448 -5.95 13.51 0.09
CA VAL A 448 -4.93 14.56 0.02
C VAL A 448 -4.30 14.57 -1.35
N ASP A 449 -3.97 13.38 -1.86
CA ASP A 449 -3.37 13.23 -3.17
C ASP A 449 -4.13 12.18 -3.97
N MET A 450 -4.57 12.57 -5.17
CA MET A 450 -5.32 11.69 -6.07
C MET A 450 -4.35 10.77 -6.82
N PRO A 451 -4.77 9.54 -7.18
CA PRO A 451 -3.95 8.68 -8.01
C PRO A 451 -3.53 9.38 -9.29
N VAL A 452 -2.28 9.19 -9.69
CA VAL A 452 -1.74 9.67 -10.97
C VAL A 452 -1.31 8.47 -11.80
N ALA A 453 -1.56 8.54 -13.12
CA ALA A 453 -1.12 7.49 -14.02
C ALA A 453 0.42 7.43 -14.04
N PRO A 454 1.05 6.30 -13.72
CA PRO A 454 2.50 6.21 -13.65
C PRO A 454 3.12 6.31 -15.04
N GLU A 455 4.05 7.24 -15.21
CA GLU A 455 4.82 7.42 -16.45
C GLU A 455 6.05 6.51 -16.50
N ASN A 456 6.65 6.25 -15.35
CA ASN A 456 7.87 5.47 -15.21
C ASN A 456 7.61 4.08 -14.67
N THR A 457 8.43 3.12 -15.11
CA THR A 457 8.38 1.74 -14.60
C THR A 457 9.10 1.65 -13.25
N LEU A 458 8.47 1.06 -12.24
CA LEU A 458 9.08 0.76 -10.95
C LEU A 458 10.14 -0.35 -11.08
N LYS A 459 9.81 -1.40 -11.83
CA LYS A 459 10.67 -2.57 -12.08
C LYS A 459 10.54 -2.99 -13.56
N PRO A 460 11.61 -3.59 -14.14
CA PRO A 460 12.95 -3.79 -13.60
C PRO A 460 13.80 -2.52 -13.65
N ASN A 461 14.68 -2.33 -12.66
CA ASN A 461 15.72 -1.30 -12.71
C ASN A 461 16.78 -1.72 -13.73
N ARG A 462 16.58 -1.36 -15.00
CA ARG A 462 17.42 -1.77 -16.12
C ARG A 462 18.91 -1.50 -15.88
N PRO A 463 19.35 -0.30 -15.45
CA PRO A 463 20.77 -0.03 -15.22
C PRO A 463 21.36 -0.93 -14.12
N LEU A 464 20.60 -1.19 -13.06
CA LEU A 464 21.03 -2.04 -11.95
C LEU A 464 21.22 -3.49 -12.38
N ILE A 465 20.29 -4.05 -13.18
CA ILE A 465 20.40 -5.41 -13.70
C ILE A 465 21.62 -5.57 -14.62
N VAL A 466 21.86 -4.62 -15.51
CA VAL A 466 23.02 -4.63 -16.41
C VAL A 466 24.32 -4.51 -15.62
N MET A 467 24.38 -3.62 -14.64
CA MET A 467 25.54 -3.47 -13.77
C MET A 467 25.82 -4.75 -12.97
N LEU A 468 24.79 -5.38 -12.41
CA LEU A 468 24.89 -6.62 -11.65
C LEU A 468 25.35 -7.77 -12.57
N GLY A 469 24.84 -7.83 -13.81
CA GLY A 469 25.26 -8.78 -14.83
C GLY A 469 26.73 -8.60 -15.22
N MET A 470 27.21 -7.38 -15.34
CA MET A 470 28.60 -7.07 -15.62
C MET A 470 29.52 -7.50 -14.47
N VAL A 471 29.18 -7.13 -13.23
CA VAL A 471 29.96 -7.48 -12.03
C VAL A 471 30.01 -8.99 -11.83
N SER A 472 28.86 -9.67 -11.92
CA SER A 472 28.80 -11.13 -11.79
C SER A 472 29.57 -11.82 -12.93
N GLY A 473 29.51 -11.29 -14.13
CA GLY A 473 30.28 -11.79 -15.28
C GLY A 473 31.79 -11.66 -15.12
N VAL A 474 32.28 -10.54 -14.59
CA VAL A 474 33.70 -10.36 -14.25
C VAL A 474 34.12 -11.36 -13.16
N PHE A 475 33.31 -11.53 -12.13
CA PHE A 475 33.59 -12.48 -11.05
C PHE A 475 33.62 -13.93 -11.56
N LEU A 476 32.62 -14.33 -12.34
CA LEU A 476 32.57 -15.67 -12.97
C LEU A 476 33.75 -15.89 -13.94
N GLY A 477 34.08 -14.87 -14.73
CA GLY A 477 35.23 -14.90 -15.64
C GLY A 477 36.56 -15.05 -14.90
N ALA A 478 36.72 -14.38 -13.76
CA ALA A 478 37.89 -14.55 -12.89
C ALA A 478 37.97 -15.96 -12.28
N LEU A 479 36.84 -16.47 -11.77
CA LEU A 479 36.78 -17.83 -11.25
C LEU A 479 37.12 -18.88 -12.32
N LEU A 480 36.57 -18.75 -13.53
CA LEU A 480 36.88 -19.65 -14.65
C LEU A 480 38.34 -19.55 -15.08
N ALA A 481 38.94 -18.35 -15.10
CA ALA A 481 40.35 -18.17 -15.41
C ALA A 481 41.26 -18.86 -14.38
N LEU A 482 40.91 -18.81 -13.10
CA LEU A 482 41.62 -19.49 -12.01
C LEU A 482 41.41 -20.98 -12.03
N ALA A 483 40.18 -21.46 -12.23
CA ALA A 483 39.87 -22.91 -12.34
C ALA A 483 40.61 -23.53 -13.53
N TRP A 484 40.62 -22.86 -14.67
CA TRP A 484 41.38 -23.33 -15.85
C TRP A 484 42.88 -23.38 -15.60
N ARG A 485 43.44 -22.46 -14.80
CA ARG A 485 44.83 -22.52 -14.37
C ARG A 485 45.09 -23.71 -13.46
N ALA A 486 44.20 -23.98 -12.50
CA ALA A 486 44.34 -25.12 -11.58
C ALA A 486 44.38 -26.47 -12.35
N VAL A 487 43.54 -26.59 -13.37
CA VAL A 487 43.48 -27.81 -14.20
C VAL A 487 44.70 -27.95 -15.12
N ARG A 488 45.14 -26.87 -15.79
CA ARG A 488 46.30 -26.90 -16.69
C ARG A 488 47.65 -26.71 -16.00
N GLY A 489 47.72 -26.02 -14.86
CA GLY A 489 48.96 -25.83 -14.11
C GLY A 489 49.53 -27.08 -13.47
N GLY A 490 48.71 -28.13 -13.30
CA GLY A 490 49.16 -29.45 -12.88
C GLY A 490 49.96 -30.18 -13.97
N ILE A 491 49.72 -29.88 -15.26
CA ILE A 491 50.41 -30.51 -16.40
C ILE A 491 51.80 -29.88 -16.58
N ASP A 492 51.93 -28.57 -16.46
CA ASP A 492 53.21 -27.83 -16.58
C ASP A 492 54.20 -28.17 -15.45
N ALA A 493 53.70 -28.55 -14.26
CA ALA A 493 54.54 -28.99 -13.13
C ALA A 493 55.12 -30.39 -13.39
N ALA A 494 54.39 -31.30 -14.03
CA ALA A 494 54.88 -32.64 -14.39
C ALA A 494 55.98 -32.57 -15.46
N GLU A 495 55.81 -31.73 -16.51
CA GLU A 495 56.82 -31.53 -17.55
C GLU A 495 58.11 -30.88 -17.00
N ARG A 496 58.01 -29.97 -16.05
CA ARG A 496 59.18 -29.34 -15.39
C ARG A 496 59.95 -30.34 -14.51
N ILE A 497 59.28 -31.23 -13.84
CA ILE A 497 59.88 -32.31 -13.05
C ILE A 497 60.59 -33.32 -13.98
N GLU A 498 59.97 -33.65 -15.12
CA GLU A 498 60.55 -34.54 -16.12
C GLU A 498 61.78 -33.93 -16.83
N ALA A 499 61.75 -32.61 -17.11
CA ALA A 499 62.88 -31.87 -17.65
C ALA A 499 64.06 -31.78 -16.64
N LEU A 500 63.78 -31.59 -15.36
CA LEU A 500 64.81 -31.61 -14.30
C LEU A 500 65.40 -33.00 -14.11
N LEU A 501 64.62 -34.06 -14.21
CA LEU A 501 65.11 -35.46 -14.14
C LEU A 501 65.93 -35.86 -15.35
N ARG A 502 65.71 -35.26 -16.55
CA ARG A 502 66.55 -35.46 -17.73
C ARG A 502 67.89 -34.71 -17.67
N CYS A 503 68.01 -33.66 -16.89
CA CYS A 503 69.26 -32.91 -16.70
C CYS A 503 70.19 -33.54 -15.65
N VAL A 504 69.76 -34.53 -14.88
CA VAL A 504 70.53 -35.23 -13.87
C VAL A 504 71.07 -36.61 -14.36
N LYS A 505 70.77 -36.99 -15.60
CA LYS A 505 71.37 -38.08 -16.27
C LYS A 505 72.39 -37.60 -17.29
#